data_fceaf01e863144ed5f8053f9fe57325f
#
_entry.id   fceaf01e863144ed5f8053f9fe57325f
#
_cell.length_a   1.000
_cell.length_b   1.000
_cell.length_c   1.000
_cell.angle_alpha   90.00
_cell.angle_beta   90.00
_cell.angle_gamma   90.00
#
_symmetry.space_group_name_H-M   'P 1'
#
loop_
_entity.id
_entity.type
_entity.pdbx_description
1 polymer ?
#
loop_
_entity_poly.entity_id
_entity_poly.type
_entity_poly.pdbx_seq_one_letter_code
_entity_poly.pdbx_strand_id
1 'polypeptide(L)'
;MPKNSINPQINKIKKQRSLVLIKPDGVQRGLVGDIIERFEKSGLKLVGMKMVWANKDLVEAHYPKNESYLTAVGEKAKAGMAQLGIVDSRTPLEIGQWIRSQLGRYLSTSPVVAMVWQGTNAIANVRQLVGSTNPISADVGSIRADLTIDTIEMANLESRSVRNLIHASSDPKEAKREVELWFKKEELYEYENVMDKVLHDAYWDQPNKRK
;
A
#
# COMPACT_ATOMS: atom_id res chain seq x y z
N MET A 1 -4.79 18.42 -38.31
CA MET A 1 -5.43 17.35 -37.51
C MET A 1 -5.71 17.92 -36.12
N PRO A 2 -6.91 17.78 -35.55
CA PRO A 2 -7.17 18.32 -34.23
C PRO A 2 -6.26 17.60 -33.24
N LYS A 3 -5.52 18.37 -32.43
CA LYS A 3 -4.83 17.87 -31.23
C LYS A 3 -5.90 17.23 -30.37
N ASN A 4 -5.92 15.89 -30.28
CA ASN A 4 -6.76 15.17 -29.33
C ASN A 4 -6.52 15.77 -27.95
N SER A 5 -7.44 16.60 -27.49
CA SER A 5 -7.50 16.99 -26.10
C SER A 5 -7.83 15.72 -25.32
N ILE A 6 -6.79 15.04 -24.84
CA ILE A 6 -6.96 13.86 -24.00
C ILE A 6 -7.83 14.29 -22.82
N ASN A 7 -8.98 13.65 -22.67
CA ASN A 7 -9.90 13.92 -21.57
C ASN A 7 -9.12 13.87 -20.25
N PRO A 8 -9.13 14.94 -19.42
CA PRO A 8 -8.38 14.99 -18.15
C PRO A 8 -8.64 13.80 -17.23
N GLN A 9 -9.85 13.23 -17.28
CA GLN A 9 -10.23 12.03 -16.53
C GLN A 9 -9.44 10.80 -16.98
N ILE A 10 -9.21 10.63 -18.29
CA ILE A 10 -8.41 9.53 -18.83
C ILE A 10 -6.98 9.62 -18.33
N ASN A 11 -6.37 10.80 -18.35
CA ASN A 11 -5.03 11.01 -17.82
C ASN A 11 -4.93 10.69 -16.32
N LYS A 12 -5.95 11.08 -15.55
CA LYS A 12 -6.01 10.82 -14.12
C LYS A 12 -6.07 9.33 -13.81
N ILE A 13 -6.78 8.56 -14.61
CA ILE A 13 -6.85 7.09 -14.48
C ILE A 13 -5.54 6.43 -14.92
N LYS A 14 -4.98 6.82 -16.06
CA LYS A 14 -3.77 6.23 -16.65
C LYS A 14 -2.51 6.47 -15.82
N LYS A 15 -2.42 7.60 -15.14
CA LYS A 15 -1.25 8.03 -14.35
C LYS A 15 -1.53 8.05 -12.85
N GLN A 16 -2.42 7.20 -12.37
CA GLN A 16 -2.68 7.08 -10.95
C GLN A 16 -1.45 6.55 -10.23
N ARG A 17 -1.15 7.09 -9.06
CA ARG A 17 -0.03 6.69 -8.20
C ARG A 17 -0.52 6.09 -6.90
N SER A 18 0.21 5.10 -6.39
CA SER A 18 -0.01 4.50 -5.07
C SER A 18 1.31 4.46 -4.31
N LEU A 19 1.29 4.82 -3.04
CA LEU A 19 2.40 4.51 -2.14
C LEU A 19 2.34 3.04 -1.78
N VAL A 20 3.51 2.42 -1.74
CA VAL A 20 3.73 1.07 -1.19
C VAL A 20 4.93 1.12 -0.24
N LEU A 21 4.78 0.53 0.96
CA LEU A 21 5.89 0.35 1.89
C LEU A 21 6.08 -1.15 2.13
N ILE A 22 7.26 -1.68 1.79
CA ILE A 22 7.67 -2.99 2.32
C ILE A 22 8.10 -2.77 3.76
N LYS A 23 7.38 -3.38 4.68
CA LYS A 23 7.55 -3.20 6.11
C LYS A 23 8.81 -3.90 6.64
N PRO A 24 9.21 -3.63 7.88
CA PRO A 24 10.41 -4.20 8.47
C PRO A 24 10.53 -5.72 8.35
N ASP A 25 9.45 -6.47 8.54
CA ASP A 25 9.43 -7.93 8.40
C ASP A 25 9.67 -8.40 6.96
N GLY A 26 9.13 -7.70 5.97
CA GLY A 26 9.41 -8.00 4.56
C GLY A 26 10.87 -7.74 4.18
N VAL A 27 11.44 -6.63 4.68
CA VAL A 27 12.86 -6.29 4.45
C VAL A 27 13.78 -7.31 5.14
N GLN A 28 13.54 -7.61 6.43
CA GLN A 28 14.35 -8.55 7.21
C GLN A 28 14.31 -9.98 6.67
N ARG A 29 13.20 -10.37 6.05
CA ARG A 29 13.04 -11.69 5.41
C ARG A 29 13.60 -11.74 3.99
N GLY A 30 14.17 -10.66 3.47
CA GLY A 30 14.75 -10.63 2.11
C GLY A 30 13.71 -10.70 0.98
N LEU A 31 12.46 -10.29 1.23
CA LEU A 31 11.35 -10.39 0.27
C LEU A 31 11.21 -9.18 -0.65
N VAL A 32 12.15 -8.24 -0.60
CA VAL A 32 12.08 -6.98 -1.37
C VAL A 32 12.00 -7.26 -2.88
N GLY A 33 12.88 -8.12 -3.39
CA GLY A 33 12.92 -8.48 -4.82
C GLY A 33 11.62 -9.16 -5.28
N ASP A 34 11.14 -10.15 -4.54
CA ASP A 34 9.91 -10.89 -4.86
C ASP A 34 8.68 -9.97 -4.92
N ILE A 35 8.61 -9.00 -4.01
CA ILE A 35 7.51 -8.04 -3.96
C ILE A 35 7.58 -7.07 -5.14
N ILE A 36 8.77 -6.54 -5.47
CA ILE A 36 8.97 -5.64 -6.61
C ILE A 36 8.60 -6.35 -7.92
N GLU A 37 9.08 -7.58 -8.10
CA GLU A 37 8.81 -8.38 -9.29
C GLU A 37 7.31 -8.53 -9.57
N ARG A 38 6.49 -8.72 -8.53
CA ARG A 38 5.04 -8.86 -8.67
C ARG A 38 4.38 -7.59 -9.22
N PHE A 39 4.82 -6.42 -8.76
CA PHE A 39 4.32 -5.15 -9.28
C PHE A 39 4.78 -4.89 -10.71
N GLU A 40 6.05 -5.16 -11.03
CA GLU A 40 6.58 -4.99 -12.39
C GLU A 40 5.89 -5.94 -13.38
N LYS A 41 5.74 -7.21 -13.03
CA LYS A 41 5.04 -8.20 -13.86
C LYS A 41 3.57 -7.85 -14.11
N SER A 42 2.93 -7.09 -13.23
CA SER A 42 1.57 -6.60 -13.44
C SER A 42 1.46 -5.43 -14.42
N GLY A 43 2.60 -4.89 -14.87
CA GLY A 43 2.67 -3.75 -15.78
C GLY A 43 2.64 -2.39 -15.08
N LEU A 44 2.70 -2.34 -13.75
CA LEU A 44 2.88 -1.10 -13.00
C LEU A 44 4.29 -0.54 -13.20
N LYS A 45 4.40 0.78 -13.21
CA LYS A 45 5.67 1.50 -13.39
C LYS A 45 6.19 2.02 -12.06
N LEU A 46 7.42 1.67 -11.71
CA LEU A 46 8.09 2.20 -10.53
C LEU A 46 8.60 3.61 -10.81
N VAL A 47 8.09 4.62 -10.11
CA VAL A 47 8.46 6.03 -10.33
C VAL A 47 9.24 6.65 -9.18
N GLY A 48 9.36 5.96 -8.05
CA GLY A 48 10.19 6.36 -6.92
C GLY A 48 10.44 5.18 -6.00
N MET A 49 11.66 5.05 -5.50
CA MET A 49 12.04 4.01 -4.53
C MET A 49 13.17 4.48 -3.63
N LYS A 50 13.07 4.19 -2.34
CA LYS A 50 14.16 4.42 -1.38
C LYS A 50 14.01 3.52 -0.15
N MET A 51 15.14 3.25 0.48
CA MET A 51 15.16 2.63 1.82
C MET A 51 15.19 3.73 2.88
N VAL A 52 14.30 3.62 3.86
CA VAL A 52 14.13 4.64 4.92
C VAL A 52 13.98 3.96 6.27
N TRP A 53 14.72 4.42 7.26
CA TRP A 53 14.37 4.12 8.63
C TRP A 53 13.43 5.21 9.15
N ALA A 54 12.14 4.87 9.25
CA ALA A 54 11.10 5.83 9.58
C ALA A 54 11.31 6.38 11.01
N ASN A 55 11.53 7.69 11.11
CA ASN A 55 11.59 8.38 12.39
C ASN A 55 10.19 8.60 12.99
N LYS A 56 10.13 9.06 14.23
CA LYS A 56 8.89 9.27 14.97
C LYS A 56 7.93 10.21 14.23
N ASP A 57 8.43 11.33 13.70
CA ASP A 57 7.59 12.35 13.07
C ASP A 57 6.94 11.82 11.78
N LEU A 58 7.70 11.08 10.95
CA LEU A 58 7.20 10.44 9.74
C LEU A 58 6.12 9.41 10.06
N VAL A 59 6.35 8.56 11.07
CA VAL A 59 5.39 7.55 11.54
C VAL A 59 4.12 8.20 12.08
N GLU A 60 4.26 9.25 12.88
CA GLU A 60 3.15 10.00 13.45
C GLU A 60 2.29 10.69 12.37
N ALA A 61 2.92 11.17 11.29
CA ALA A 61 2.22 11.76 10.14
C ALA A 61 1.59 10.72 9.22
N HIS A 62 2.17 9.50 9.16
CA HIS A 62 1.64 8.42 8.32
C HIS A 62 0.33 7.87 8.87
N TYR A 63 0.25 7.56 10.16
CA TYR A 63 -0.96 7.00 10.78
C TYR A 63 -1.91 8.10 11.29
N PRO A 64 -3.17 8.14 10.82
CA PRO A 64 -4.16 9.13 11.25
C PRO A 64 -4.36 9.13 12.79
N LYS A 65 -4.65 10.35 13.32
CA LYS A 65 -4.88 10.57 14.76
C LYS A 65 -6.34 10.93 15.09
N ASN A 66 -7.20 11.08 14.07
CA ASN A 66 -8.56 11.50 14.29
C ASN A 66 -9.35 10.42 15.03
N GLU A 67 -10.11 10.86 16.01
CA GLU A 67 -10.83 10.00 16.95
C GLU A 67 -11.81 9.06 16.24
N SER A 68 -12.56 9.55 15.25
CA SER A 68 -13.50 8.72 14.49
C SER A 68 -12.81 7.54 13.78
N TYR A 69 -11.63 7.76 13.19
CA TYR A 69 -10.85 6.68 12.58
C TYR A 69 -10.36 5.68 13.62
N LEU A 70 -9.81 6.17 14.74
CA LEU A 70 -9.30 5.30 15.80
C LEU A 70 -10.41 4.46 16.44
N THR A 71 -11.57 5.07 16.68
CA THR A 71 -12.74 4.36 17.20
C THR A 71 -13.19 3.25 16.25
N ALA A 72 -13.32 3.54 14.95
CA ALA A 72 -13.71 2.53 13.95
C ALA A 72 -12.70 1.37 13.85
N VAL A 73 -11.40 1.66 13.94
CA VAL A 73 -10.35 0.62 14.01
C VAL A 73 -10.51 -0.24 15.25
N GLY A 74 -10.75 0.39 16.40
CA GLY A 74 -10.92 -0.31 17.67
C GLY A 74 -12.20 -1.14 17.72
N GLU A 75 -13.33 -0.65 17.17
CA GLU A 75 -14.59 -1.41 17.05
C GLU A 75 -14.37 -2.70 16.25
N LYS A 76 -13.70 -2.59 15.10
CA LYS A 76 -13.41 -3.75 14.26
C LYS A 76 -12.51 -4.76 14.98
N ALA A 77 -11.49 -4.30 15.68
CA ALA A 77 -10.60 -5.17 16.44
C ALA A 77 -11.35 -5.85 17.61
N LYS A 78 -12.16 -5.10 18.33
CA LYS A 78 -12.98 -5.62 19.45
C LYS A 78 -13.98 -6.67 18.98
N ALA A 79 -14.63 -6.45 17.84
CA ALA A 79 -15.53 -7.43 17.23
C ALA A 79 -14.81 -8.72 16.84
N GLY A 80 -13.61 -8.61 16.25
CA GLY A 80 -12.79 -9.79 15.93
C GLY A 80 -12.35 -10.58 17.17
N MET A 81 -11.96 -9.91 18.24
CA MET A 81 -11.63 -10.57 19.51
C MET A 81 -12.85 -11.27 20.13
N ALA A 82 -14.01 -10.64 20.07
CA ALA A 82 -15.26 -11.23 20.59
C ALA A 82 -15.64 -12.53 19.86
N GLN A 83 -15.39 -12.65 18.56
CA GLN A 83 -15.59 -13.88 17.80
C GLN A 83 -14.72 -15.04 18.30
N LEU A 84 -13.58 -14.73 18.92
CA LEU A 84 -12.69 -15.70 19.56
C LEU A 84 -13.02 -15.96 21.03
N GLY A 85 -14.11 -15.41 21.54
CA GLY A 85 -14.48 -15.50 22.95
C GLY A 85 -13.66 -14.61 23.88
N ILE A 86 -12.90 -13.65 23.35
CA ILE A 86 -12.05 -12.75 24.13
C ILE A 86 -12.82 -11.46 24.41
N VAL A 87 -12.95 -11.13 25.70
CA VAL A 87 -13.58 -9.89 26.15
C VAL A 87 -12.50 -8.86 26.48
N ASP A 88 -12.43 -7.78 25.71
CA ASP A 88 -11.57 -6.64 26.01
C ASP A 88 -12.41 -5.54 26.69
N SER A 89 -12.05 -5.16 27.90
CA SER A 89 -12.76 -4.16 28.70
C SER A 89 -12.50 -2.72 28.24
N ARG A 90 -11.48 -2.49 27.41
CA ARG A 90 -11.15 -1.16 26.86
C ARG A 90 -12.24 -0.65 25.94
N THR A 91 -12.39 0.66 25.86
CA THR A 91 -13.24 1.32 24.86
C THR A 91 -12.67 1.11 23.44
N PRO A 92 -13.50 1.20 22.40
CA PRO A 92 -13.00 1.16 21.02
C PRO A 92 -11.91 2.20 20.73
N LEU A 93 -12.03 3.42 21.26
CA LEU A 93 -11.01 4.45 21.09
C LEU A 93 -9.67 4.07 21.72
N GLU A 94 -9.67 3.53 22.94
CA GLU A 94 -8.45 3.06 23.61
C GLU A 94 -7.79 1.91 22.84
N ILE A 95 -8.56 0.98 22.30
CA ILE A 95 -8.06 -0.10 21.44
C ILE A 95 -7.46 0.48 20.17
N GLY A 96 -8.12 1.42 19.52
CA GLY A 96 -7.61 2.07 18.30
C GLY A 96 -6.32 2.86 18.54
N GLN A 97 -6.23 3.59 19.64
CA GLN A 97 -5.01 4.28 20.07
C GLN A 97 -3.85 3.30 20.32
N TRP A 98 -4.14 2.21 21.01
CA TRP A 98 -3.17 1.15 21.24
C TRP A 98 -2.68 0.51 19.93
N ILE A 99 -3.61 0.14 19.02
CA ILE A 99 -3.26 -0.41 17.70
C ILE A 99 -2.36 0.57 16.93
N ARG A 100 -2.71 1.86 16.90
CA ARG A 100 -1.90 2.89 16.26
C ARG A 100 -0.48 2.94 16.84
N SER A 101 -0.34 2.84 18.15
CA SER A 101 0.97 2.82 18.81
C SER A 101 1.81 1.60 18.42
N GLN A 102 1.17 0.41 18.32
CA GLN A 102 1.84 -0.81 17.88
C GLN A 102 2.27 -0.73 16.41
N LEU A 103 1.41 -0.18 15.53
CA LEU A 103 1.74 0.05 14.12
C LEU A 103 2.94 1.00 13.99
N GLY A 104 2.99 2.06 14.79
CA GLY A 104 4.11 2.99 14.82
C GLY A 104 5.41 2.33 15.26
N ARG A 105 5.40 1.57 16.34
CA ARG A 105 6.55 0.78 16.81
C ARG A 105 7.02 -0.20 15.74
N TYR A 106 6.09 -0.90 15.11
CA TYR A 106 6.39 -1.86 14.07
C TYR A 106 7.08 -1.19 12.87
N LEU A 107 6.54 -0.06 12.37
CA LEU A 107 7.08 0.64 11.20
C LEU A 107 8.48 1.23 11.45
N SER A 108 8.83 1.55 12.70
CA SER A 108 10.13 2.10 13.09
C SER A 108 11.14 1.06 13.63
N THR A 109 10.79 -0.21 13.64
CA THR A 109 11.66 -1.27 14.19
C THR A 109 12.95 -1.46 13.40
N SER A 110 12.89 -1.33 12.08
CA SER A 110 14.04 -1.39 11.17
C SER A 110 13.70 -0.66 9.86
N PRO A 111 14.63 -0.57 8.90
CA PRO A 111 14.36 0.06 7.61
C PRO A 111 13.16 -0.54 6.89
N VAL A 112 12.46 0.30 6.14
CA VAL A 112 11.40 -0.03 5.19
C VAL A 112 11.85 0.33 3.79
N VAL A 113 11.31 -0.33 2.76
CA VAL A 113 11.46 0.13 1.37
C VAL A 113 10.18 0.84 0.97
N ALA A 114 10.29 2.15 0.76
CA ALA A 114 9.21 2.99 0.26
C ALA A 114 9.27 3.07 -1.26
N MET A 115 8.11 2.90 -1.91
CA MET A 115 7.98 2.89 -3.36
C MET A 115 6.75 3.68 -3.79
N VAL A 116 6.80 4.27 -4.99
CA VAL A 116 5.65 4.85 -5.67
C VAL A 116 5.45 4.12 -6.99
N TRP A 117 4.32 3.46 -7.11
CA TRP A 117 3.90 2.74 -8.31
C TRP A 117 2.87 3.54 -9.09
N GLN A 118 3.03 3.64 -10.40
CA GLN A 118 2.17 4.39 -11.31
C GLN A 118 1.60 3.48 -12.40
N GLY A 119 0.34 3.69 -12.76
CA GLY A 119 -0.30 2.98 -13.88
C GLY A 119 -1.80 3.23 -13.93
N THR A 120 -2.48 2.51 -14.81
CA THR A 120 -3.93 2.54 -14.91
C THR A 120 -4.55 1.93 -13.65
N ASN A 121 -5.39 2.71 -12.95
CA ASN A 121 -6.01 2.29 -11.68
C ASN A 121 -4.99 1.74 -10.67
N ALA A 122 -3.81 2.35 -10.57
CA ALA A 122 -2.69 1.83 -9.79
C ALA A 122 -3.06 1.49 -8.34
N ILE A 123 -3.92 2.29 -7.69
CA ILE A 123 -4.34 2.04 -6.31
C ILE A 123 -5.09 0.70 -6.20
N ALA A 124 -6.08 0.47 -7.07
CA ALA A 124 -6.86 -0.77 -7.06
C ALA A 124 -5.99 -1.98 -7.40
N ASN A 125 -5.14 -1.87 -8.44
CA ASN A 125 -4.24 -2.94 -8.85
C ASN A 125 -3.21 -3.29 -7.76
N VAL A 126 -2.59 -2.27 -7.14
CA VAL A 126 -1.67 -2.48 -6.02
C VAL A 126 -2.38 -3.17 -4.86
N ARG A 127 -3.58 -2.75 -4.49
CA ARG A 127 -4.33 -3.37 -3.38
C ARG A 127 -4.72 -4.81 -3.67
N GLN A 128 -5.07 -5.12 -4.91
CA GLN A 128 -5.37 -6.49 -5.34
C GLN A 128 -4.12 -7.39 -5.23
N LEU A 129 -2.97 -6.92 -5.69
CA LEU A 129 -1.69 -7.64 -5.58
C LEU A 129 -1.25 -7.82 -4.12
N VAL A 130 -1.49 -6.82 -3.27
CA VAL A 130 -1.14 -6.88 -1.84
C VAL A 130 -2.04 -7.84 -1.06
N GLY A 131 -3.32 -7.89 -1.36
CA GLY A 131 -4.31 -8.71 -0.66
C GLY A 131 -4.87 -8.06 0.62
N SER A 132 -5.78 -8.76 1.28
CA SER A 132 -6.43 -8.34 2.52
C SER A 132 -5.43 -7.97 3.63
N THR A 133 -5.82 -7.04 4.51
CA THR A 133 -4.99 -6.64 5.67
C THR A 133 -4.69 -7.80 6.61
N ASN A 134 -5.66 -8.69 6.80
CA ASN A 134 -5.46 -9.96 7.50
C ASN A 134 -4.98 -11.01 6.49
N PRO A 135 -3.76 -11.55 6.60
CA PRO A 135 -3.22 -12.51 5.63
C PRO A 135 -4.09 -13.75 5.42
N ILE A 136 -4.71 -14.27 6.47
CA ILE A 136 -5.57 -15.46 6.38
C ILE A 136 -6.83 -15.22 5.51
N SER A 137 -7.22 -13.97 5.33
CA SER A 137 -8.36 -13.55 4.49
C SER A 137 -7.91 -13.00 3.13
N ALA A 138 -6.63 -13.11 2.80
CA ALA A 138 -6.08 -12.64 1.54
C ALA A 138 -6.24 -13.73 0.47
N ASP A 139 -6.59 -13.31 -0.75
CA ASP A 139 -6.74 -14.23 -1.87
C ASP A 139 -5.39 -14.86 -2.26
N VAL A 140 -5.40 -16.14 -2.58
CA VAL A 140 -4.24 -16.87 -3.10
C VAL A 140 -3.68 -16.15 -4.33
N GLY A 141 -2.35 -16.03 -4.39
CA GLY A 141 -1.65 -15.25 -5.42
C GLY A 141 -1.40 -13.80 -5.01
N SER A 142 -1.99 -13.31 -3.93
CA SER A 142 -1.63 -12.00 -3.36
C SER A 142 -0.35 -12.10 -2.50
N ILE A 143 0.35 -10.96 -2.35
CA ILE A 143 1.61 -10.89 -1.59
C ILE A 143 1.43 -11.39 -0.15
N ARG A 144 0.34 -11.03 0.49
CA ARG A 144 0.09 -11.44 1.87
C ARG A 144 -0.27 -12.91 2.01
N ALA A 145 -1.11 -13.44 1.13
CA ALA A 145 -1.48 -14.85 1.18
C ALA A 145 -0.27 -15.77 0.92
N ASP A 146 0.58 -15.41 -0.03
CA ASP A 146 1.68 -16.27 -0.46
C ASP A 146 2.91 -16.16 0.45
N LEU A 147 3.14 -15.00 1.08
CA LEU A 147 4.42 -14.71 1.73
C LEU A 147 4.33 -14.57 3.26
N THR A 148 3.14 -14.65 3.88
CA THR A 148 3.02 -14.64 5.35
C THR A 148 1.83 -15.44 5.83
N ILE A 149 1.97 -16.04 7.01
CA ILE A 149 0.95 -16.84 7.70
C ILE A 149 0.46 -16.18 9.00
N ASP A 150 0.93 -14.97 9.32
CA ASP A 150 0.50 -14.28 10.53
C ASP A 150 -0.95 -13.80 10.38
N THR A 151 -1.65 -13.63 11.51
CA THR A 151 -3.03 -13.18 11.54
C THR A 151 -3.23 -12.01 12.51
N ILE A 152 -4.28 -11.20 12.28
CA ILE A 152 -4.64 -10.12 13.19
C ILE A 152 -5.02 -10.68 14.57
N GLU A 153 -5.71 -11.81 14.60
CA GLU A 153 -6.15 -12.48 15.82
C GLU A 153 -4.96 -12.89 16.68
N MET A 154 -3.97 -13.57 16.08
CA MET A 154 -2.75 -13.98 16.78
C MET A 154 -1.93 -12.77 17.25
N ALA A 155 -1.82 -11.76 16.40
CA ALA A 155 -1.12 -10.53 16.74
C ALA A 155 -1.76 -9.81 17.95
N ASN A 156 -3.09 -9.77 18.01
CA ASN A 156 -3.83 -9.18 19.15
C ASN A 156 -3.61 -9.98 20.44
N LEU A 157 -3.64 -11.33 20.38
CA LEU A 157 -3.34 -12.19 21.51
C LEU A 157 -1.94 -11.97 22.07
N GLU A 158 -0.97 -11.78 21.20
CA GLU A 158 0.42 -11.51 21.55
C GLU A 158 0.74 -10.03 21.80
N SER A 159 -0.29 -9.17 21.83
CA SER A 159 -0.16 -7.73 22.08
C SER A 159 0.84 -7.02 21.16
N ARG A 160 0.81 -7.33 19.87
CA ARG A 160 1.66 -6.77 18.82
C ARG A 160 0.91 -6.40 17.55
N SER A 161 1.59 -5.77 16.60
CA SER A 161 1.07 -5.61 15.24
C SER A 161 1.18 -6.90 14.43
N VAL A 162 0.22 -7.15 13.55
CA VAL A 162 0.30 -8.22 12.55
C VAL A 162 1.49 -8.03 11.61
N ARG A 163 2.24 -9.10 11.37
CA ARG A 163 3.40 -9.13 10.46
C ARG A 163 2.90 -9.42 9.04
N ASN A 164 2.35 -8.40 8.39
CA ASN A 164 1.68 -8.53 7.09
C ASN A 164 2.43 -7.86 5.93
N LEU A 165 3.75 -7.74 6.05
CA LEU A 165 4.75 -7.46 5.04
C LEU A 165 4.71 -6.08 4.39
N ILE A 166 3.52 -5.55 4.09
CA ILE A 166 3.40 -4.45 3.14
C ILE A 166 2.24 -3.51 3.52
N HIS A 167 2.42 -2.23 3.25
CA HIS A 167 1.37 -1.22 3.23
C HIS A 167 1.12 -0.76 1.79
N ALA A 168 -0.12 -0.43 1.49
CA ALA A 168 -0.53 0.22 0.24
C ALA A 168 -1.65 1.22 0.52
N SER A 169 -1.61 2.35 -0.16
CA SER A 169 -2.64 3.39 -0.06
C SER A 169 -4.04 2.84 -0.34
N SER A 170 -5.04 3.30 0.42
CA SER A 170 -6.42 2.79 0.36
C SER A 170 -7.25 3.42 -0.77
N ASP A 171 -7.04 4.70 -1.02
CA ASP A 171 -7.83 5.52 -1.93
C ASP A 171 -6.99 6.67 -2.54
N PRO A 172 -7.52 7.42 -3.54
CA PRO A 172 -6.78 8.49 -4.19
C PRO A 172 -6.38 9.66 -3.28
N LYS A 173 -7.17 9.96 -2.25
CA LYS A 173 -6.88 11.05 -1.29
C LYS A 173 -5.72 10.64 -0.39
N GLU A 174 -5.78 9.41 0.12
CA GLU A 174 -4.71 8.84 0.95
C GLU A 174 -3.43 8.66 0.13
N ALA A 175 -3.51 8.13 -1.07
CA ALA A 175 -2.36 7.95 -1.95
C ALA A 175 -1.62 9.27 -2.21
N LYS A 176 -2.37 10.36 -2.51
CA LYS A 176 -1.77 11.68 -2.68
C LYS A 176 -1.05 12.14 -1.41
N ARG A 177 -1.72 12.08 -0.26
CA ARG A 177 -1.16 12.48 1.04
C ARG A 177 0.09 11.68 1.39
N GLU A 178 0.03 10.36 1.21
CA GLU A 178 1.13 9.48 1.56
C GLU A 178 2.32 9.62 0.63
N VAL A 179 2.11 9.77 -0.68
CA VAL A 179 3.20 10.03 -1.63
C VAL A 179 3.92 11.34 -1.29
N GLU A 180 3.16 12.43 -1.02
CA GLU A 180 3.73 13.73 -0.64
C GLU A 180 4.45 13.68 0.72
N LEU A 181 4.02 12.80 1.64
CA LEU A 181 4.67 12.61 2.94
C LEU A 181 6.00 11.86 2.82
N TRP A 182 6.03 10.81 1.99
CA TRP A 182 7.19 9.91 1.90
C TRP A 182 8.21 10.35 0.85
N PHE A 183 7.82 11.08 -0.18
CA PHE A 183 8.68 11.46 -1.30
C PHE A 183 8.62 12.95 -1.56
N LYS A 184 9.80 13.55 -1.80
CA LYS A 184 9.90 14.86 -2.40
C LYS A 184 9.62 14.74 -3.91
N LYS A 185 9.24 15.85 -4.55
CA LYS A 185 8.93 15.86 -5.98
C LYS A 185 10.11 15.41 -6.85
N GLU A 186 11.32 15.75 -6.43
CA GLU A 186 12.57 15.42 -7.12
C GLU A 186 12.98 13.95 -7.01
N GLU A 187 12.35 13.20 -6.09
CA GLU A 187 12.55 11.75 -5.92
C GLU A 187 11.57 10.92 -6.76
N LEU A 188 10.72 11.57 -7.56
CA LEU A 188 9.74 10.93 -8.42
C LEU A 188 10.07 11.19 -9.89
N TYR A 189 10.28 10.11 -10.63
CA TYR A 189 10.78 10.17 -12.01
C TYR A 189 9.66 9.89 -13.02
N GLU A 190 9.61 10.72 -14.07
CA GLU A 190 8.75 10.50 -15.23
C GLU A 190 9.59 9.89 -16.35
N TYR A 191 9.20 8.72 -16.84
CA TYR A 191 9.82 8.07 -17.99
C TYR A 191 8.78 7.23 -18.73
N GLU A 192 9.04 6.88 -19.99
CA GLU A 192 8.22 5.95 -20.74
C GLU A 192 8.75 4.52 -20.57
N ASN A 193 7.83 3.56 -20.40
CA ASN A 193 8.13 2.14 -20.50
C ASN A 193 7.33 1.50 -21.65
N VAL A 194 7.67 0.26 -21.99
CA VAL A 194 7.01 -0.46 -23.09
C VAL A 194 5.50 -0.63 -22.83
N MET A 195 5.11 -0.84 -21.58
CA MET A 195 3.70 -1.00 -21.21
C MET A 195 2.87 0.26 -21.44
N ASP A 196 3.46 1.45 -21.30
CA ASP A 196 2.76 2.70 -21.65
C ASP A 196 2.34 2.71 -23.12
N LYS A 197 3.18 2.16 -24.03
CA LYS A 197 2.88 2.04 -25.46
C LYS A 197 1.86 0.93 -25.72
N VAL A 198 2.07 -0.26 -25.16
CA VAL A 198 1.19 -1.41 -25.35
C VAL A 198 -0.23 -1.12 -24.88
N LEU A 199 -0.38 -0.50 -23.72
CA LEU A 199 -1.70 -0.26 -23.10
C LEU A 199 -2.38 1.02 -23.58
N HIS A 200 -1.64 2.02 -24.06
CA HIS A 200 -2.19 3.35 -24.28
C HIS A 200 -2.01 3.93 -25.69
N ASP A 201 -1.25 3.26 -26.57
CA ASP A 201 -1.20 3.62 -27.98
C ASP A 201 -2.46 3.08 -28.68
N ALA A 202 -3.34 4.00 -29.12
CA ALA A 202 -4.57 3.65 -29.83
C ALA A 202 -4.34 2.95 -31.18
N TYR A 203 -3.12 2.95 -31.69
CA TYR A 203 -2.71 2.32 -32.94
C TYR A 203 -1.72 1.18 -32.74
N TRP A 204 -1.58 0.69 -31.50
CA TRP A 204 -0.61 -0.36 -31.18
C TRP A 204 -0.81 -1.63 -32.02
N ASP A 205 -2.06 -2.01 -32.27
CA ASP A 205 -2.48 -3.15 -33.08
C ASP A 205 -2.63 -2.82 -34.60
N GLN A 206 -2.33 -1.58 -35.00
CA GLN A 206 -2.46 -1.08 -36.38
C GLN A 206 -1.16 -0.48 -36.88
N PRO A 207 -0.08 -1.28 -37.07
CA PRO A 207 1.27 -0.76 -37.33
C PRO A 207 1.35 0.12 -38.61
N ASN A 208 0.48 -0.10 -39.58
CA ASN A 208 0.42 0.69 -40.82
C ASN A 208 -0.17 2.10 -40.63
N LYS A 209 -0.74 2.43 -39.47
CA LYS A 209 -1.25 3.77 -39.12
C LYS A 209 -0.32 4.56 -38.20
N ARG A 210 0.79 3.97 -37.80
CA ARG A 210 1.85 4.68 -37.08
C ARG A 210 2.63 5.54 -38.05
N LYS A 211 2.40 6.84 -38.05
CA LYS A 211 3.16 7.86 -38.77
C LYS A 211 3.83 8.80 -37.77
#